data_68eb8319ebdba1151ac0fe5ffd54eb3b
#
_entry.id   68eb8319ebdba1151ac0fe5ffd54eb3b
#
_cell.length_a   1.000
_cell.length_b   1.000
_cell.length_c   1.000
_cell.angle_alpha   90.00
_cell.angle_beta   90.00
_cell.angle_gamma   90.00
#
_symmetry.space_group_name_H-M   'P 1'
#
loop_
_entity.id
_entity.type
_entity.pdbx_description
1 polymer ?
#
loop_
_entity_poly.entity_id
_entity_poly.type
_entity_poly.pdbx_seq_one_letter_code
_entity_poly.pdbx_strand_id
1 'polypeptide(L)'
;MMMNKQNCVFFWAGDSRLYLIRNQRITQLSKDHSVEQEQIDQGIIKKDDPNFSGKNLITRAVGGDRHLELEICYHQPQPGDQFFLCSDGVYNEISDQEIENIINMPNSAKERCLTMNEEIISRAARDNFTGIIVEV
;
A
#
# COMPACT_ATOMS: atom_id res chain seq x y z
N MET A 1 4.24 -11.27 1.93
CA MET A 1 3.37 -11.58 3.08
C MET A 1 3.32 -13.08 3.30
N MET A 2 3.40 -13.52 4.54
CA MET A 2 3.21 -14.92 4.96
C MET A 2 2.17 -14.92 6.09
N MET A 3 1.16 -15.77 6.01
CA MET A 3 0.06 -15.78 6.97
C MET A 3 -0.32 -17.22 7.36
N ASN A 4 -0.63 -17.40 8.64
CA ASN A 4 -1.36 -18.54 9.17
C ASN A 4 -2.52 -18.06 10.05
N LYS A 5 -3.27 -18.96 10.68
CA LYS A 5 -4.46 -18.60 11.48
C LYS A 5 -4.19 -17.66 12.67
N GLN A 6 -2.95 -17.52 13.12
CA GLN A 6 -2.60 -16.79 14.35
C GLN A 6 -1.66 -15.62 14.08
N ASN A 7 -0.86 -15.67 13.02
CA ASN A 7 0.18 -14.69 12.75
C ASN A 7 0.23 -14.34 11.28
N CYS A 8 0.50 -13.08 11.02
CA CYS A 8 0.81 -12.56 9.71
C CYS A 8 2.16 -11.83 9.77
N VAL A 9 3.04 -12.12 8.80
CA VAL A 9 4.35 -11.47 8.69
C VAL A 9 4.41 -10.79 7.33
N PHE A 10 4.76 -9.53 7.34
CA PHE A 10 5.01 -8.73 6.14
C PHE A 10 6.47 -8.36 6.09
N PHE A 11 7.02 -8.36 4.90
CA PHE A 11 8.36 -7.84 4.66
C PHE A 11 8.36 -7.12 3.31
N TRP A 12 9.05 -5.98 3.27
CA TRP A 12 9.12 -5.15 2.07
C TRP A 12 10.45 -4.41 1.98
N ALA A 13 10.77 -3.96 0.77
CA ALA A 13 11.80 -2.98 0.45
C ALA A 13 11.29 -2.15 -0.74
N GLY A 14 11.13 -0.85 -0.55
CA GLY A 14 10.55 0.06 -1.54
C GLY A 14 9.33 0.78 -1.00
N ASP A 15 8.50 1.26 -1.90
CA ASP A 15 7.32 2.08 -1.66
C ASP A 15 6.00 1.37 -1.97
N SER A 16 6.05 0.10 -2.37
CA SER A 16 4.84 -0.72 -2.44
C SER A 16 4.19 -0.84 -1.06
N ARG A 17 2.89 -0.61 -0.99
CA ARG A 17 2.18 -0.45 0.28
C ARG A 17 1.38 -1.67 0.67
N LEU A 18 1.29 -1.84 1.97
CA LEU A 18 0.38 -2.77 2.63
C LEU A 18 -0.59 -1.99 3.50
N TYR A 19 -1.86 -2.24 3.29
CA TYR A 19 -2.94 -1.70 4.10
C TYR A 19 -3.67 -2.82 4.84
N LEU A 20 -4.14 -2.51 6.05
CA LEU A 20 -5.13 -3.27 6.79
C LEU A 20 -6.48 -2.56 6.70
N ILE A 21 -7.51 -3.29 6.37
CA ILE A 21 -8.88 -2.83 6.48
C ILE A 21 -9.53 -3.64 7.62
N ARG A 22 -9.82 -2.96 8.72
CA ARG A 22 -10.45 -3.51 9.93
C ARG A 22 -11.58 -2.60 10.36
N ASN A 23 -12.74 -3.16 10.65
CA ASN A 23 -13.94 -2.39 11.02
C ASN A 23 -14.26 -1.28 9.99
N GLN A 24 -14.13 -1.61 8.72
CA GLN A 24 -14.35 -0.71 7.58
C GLN A 24 -13.40 0.50 7.52
N ARG A 25 -12.29 0.48 8.24
CA ARG A 25 -11.28 1.54 8.26
C ARG A 25 -9.96 1.05 7.69
N ILE A 26 -9.40 1.84 6.78
CA ILE A 26 -8.09 1.58 6.19
C ILE A 26 -6.97 2.14 7.07
N THR A 27 -5.90 1.38 7.19
CA THR A 27 -4.67 1.80 7.87
C THR A 27 -3.48 1.29 7.08
N GLN A 28 -2.58 2.16 6.66
CA GLN A 28 -1.32 1.74 6.06
C GLN A 28 -0.42 1.11 7.13
N LEU A 29 0.02 -0.13 6.92
CA LEU A 29 0.91 -0.86 7.82
C LEU A 29 2.38 -0.77 7.41
N SER A 30 2.66 -0.68 6.12
CA SER A 30 4.02 -0.45 5.61
C SER A 30 4.38 1.03 5.69
N LYS A 31 5.67 1.29 5.79
CA LYS A 31 6.23 2.63 5.68
C LYS A 31 7.07 2.69 4.41
N ASP A 32 6.81 3.68 3.57
CA ASP A 32 7.48 3.79 2.29
C ASP A 32 8.98 4.07 2.48
N HIS A 33 9.82 3.35 1.76
CA HIS A 33 11.25 3.65 1.68
C HIS A 33 11.47 4.68 0.56
N SER A 34 11.12 5.93 0.85
CA SER A 34 11.19 7.04 -0.09
C SER A 34 11.80 8.28 0.56
N VAL A 35 12.36 9.15 -0.28
CA VAL A 35 12.91 10.45 0.18
C VAL A 35 11.81 11.29 0.83
N GLU A 36 10.58 11.24 0.29
CA GLU A 36 9.42 11.93 0.89
C GLU A 36 9.17 11.47 2.32
N GLN A 37 9.12 10.16 2.53
CA GLN A 37 8.86 9.61 3.86
C GLN A 37 9.98 9.94 4.86
N GLU A 38 11.24 9.90 4.42
CA GLU A 38 12.38 10.28 5.27
C GLU A 38 12.31 11.76 5.70
N GLN A 39 11.90 12.65 4.80
CA GLN A 39 11.74 14.07 5.14
C GLN A 39 10.52 14.34 6.03
N ILE A 40 9.43 13.57 5.87
CA ILE A 40 8.29 13.61 6.79
C ILE A 40 8.72 13.19 8.19
N ASP A 41 9.49 12.11 8.31
CA ASP A 41 9.99 11.61 9.59
C ASP A 41 10.91 12.59 10.32
N GLN A 42 11.70 13.33 9.56
CA GLN A 42 12.58 14.38 10.07
C GLN A 42 11.82 15.69 10.38
N GLY A 43 10.52 15.76 10.05
CA GLY A 43 9.71 16.96 10.24
C GLY A 43 10.05 18.11 9.29
N ILE A 44 10.75 17.82 8.19
CA ILE A 44 11.15 18.82 7.17
C ILE A 44 9.96 19.20 6.31
N ILE A 45 9.16 18.21 5.92
CA ILE A 45 7.92 18.40 5.14
C ILE A 45 6.73 17.73 5.85
N LYS A 46 5.52 18.11 5.46
CA LYS A 46 4.30 17.41 5.85
C LYS A 46 3.92 16.38 4.78
N LYS A 47 3.14 15.37 5.19
CA LYS A 47 2.54 14.45 4.23
C LYS A 47 1.74 15.26 3.19
N ASP A 48 1.88 14.87 1.92
CA ASP A 48 1.22 15.52 0.78
C ASP A 48 1.60 17.00 0.57
N ASP A 49 2.83 17.39 0.92
CA ASP A 49 3.31 18.75 0.67
C ASP A 49 3.32 19.05 -0.84
N PRO A 50 2.53 20.03 -1.31
CA PRO A 50 2.43 20.34 -2.74
C PRO A 50 3.73 20.93 -3.34
N ASN A 51 4.63 21.42 -2.51
CA ASN A 51 5.90 22.01 -2.95
C ASN A 51 7.03 20.97 -3.01
N PHE A 52 6.79 19.74 -2.56
CA PHE A 52 7.79 18.69 -2.59
C PHE A 52 7.89 18.09 -3.99
N SER A 53 9.09 18.16 -4.58
CA SER A 53 9.39 17.69 -5.95
C SER A 53 10.02 16.29 -6.01
N GLY A 54 10.33 15.69 -4.86
CA GLY A 54 10.99 14.37 -4.76
C GLY A 54 10.04 13.17 -4.69
N LYS A 55 8.79 13.33 -5.12
CA LYS A 55 7.82 12.22 -5.17
C LYS A 55 8.34 11.10 -6.07
N ASN A 56 8.15 9.86 -5.65
CA ASN A 56 8.60 8.64 -6.35
C ASN A 56 10.13 8.37 -6.31
N LEU A 57 10.91 9.08 -5.48
CA LEU A 57 12.30 8.73 -5.24
C LEU A 57 12.39 7.71 -4.12
N ILE A 58 12.58 6.44 -4.49
CA ILE A 58 12.76 5.34 -3.52
C ILE A 58 14.18 5.33 -2.97
N THR A 59 14.34 4.99 -1.69
CA THR A 59 15.63 4.88 -1.00
C THR A 59 16.07 3.43 -0.81
N ARG A 60 15.17 2.45 -1.03
CA ARG A 60 15.47 1.01 -1.00
C ARG A 60 14.74 0.29 -2.13
N ALA A 61 15.43 -0.65 -2.78
CA ALA A 61 14.84 -1.54 -3.78
C ALA A 61 15.55 -2.88 -3.81
N VAL A 62 14.81 -3.94 -4.19
CA VAL A 62 15.43 -5.25 -4.46
C VAL A 62 16.36 -5.11 -5.66
N GLY A 63 17.64 -5.45 -5.46
CA GLY A 63 18.66 -5.34 -6.50
C GLY A 63 19.27 -3.94 -6.68
N GLY A 64 18.85 -2.96 -5.87
CA GLY A 64 19.41 -1.60 -5.90
C GLY A 64 20.78 -1.48 -5.22
N ASP A 65 21.05 -2.34 -4.24
CA ASP A 65 22.32 -2.40 -3.52
C ASP A 65 22.78 -3.86 -3.36
N ARG A 66 24.05 -4.05 -2.97
CA ARG A 66 24.62 -5.37 -2.64
C ARG A 66 24.02 -5.98 -1.39
N HIS A 67 23.52 -5.15 -0.47
CA HIS A 67 22.89 -5.56 0.78
C HIS A 67 21.41 -5.15 0.75
N LEU A 68 20.53 -6.14 0.73
CA LEU A 68 19.09 -5.92 0.82
C LEU A 68 18.69 -5.82 2.30
N GLU A 69 18.21 -4.65 2.71
CA GLU A 69 17.59 -4.43 4.01
C GLU A 69 16.07 -4.51 3.89
N LEU A 70 15.49 -5.60 4.40
CA LEU A 70 14.04 -5.76 4.48
C LEU A 70 13.52 -5.18 5.79
N GLU A 71 12.44 -4.43 5.71
CA GLU A 71 11.64 -4.12 6.88
C GLU A 71 10.64 -5.25 7.11
N ILE A 72 10.42 -5.61 8.38
CA ILE A 72 9.57 -6.74 8.77
C ILE A 72 8.58 -6.27 9.82
N CYS A 73 7.31 -6.53 9.59
CA CYS A 73 6.22 -6.25 10.53
C CYS A 73 5.45 -7.54 10.83
N TYR A 74 5.12 -7.71 12.11
CA TYR A 74 4.29 -8.81 12.60
C TYR A 74 2.91 -8.27 12.96
N HIS A 75 1.87 -8.99 12.55
CA HIS A 75 0.51 -8.63 12.83
C HIS A 75 -0.30 -9.86 13.24
N GLN A 76 -1.25 -9.68 14.18
CA GLN A 76 -2.21 -10.72 14.54
C GLN A 76 -3.50 -10.47 13.75
N PRO A 77 -3.80 -11.30 12.74
CA PRO A 77 -5.01 -11.17 11.97
C PRO A 77 -6.23 -11.52 12.82
N GLN A 78 -7.34 -10.86 12.56
CA GLN A 78 -8.63 -11.10 13.18
C GLN A 78 -9.64 -11.52 12.11
N PRO A 79 -10.65 -12.34 12.44
CA PRO A 79 -11.71 -12.65 11.50
C PRO A 79 -12.38 -11.37 10.98
N GLY A 80 -12.50 -11.27 9.65
CA GLY A 80 -13.05 -10.10 8.98
C GLY A 80 -12.03 -9.02 8.63
N ASP A 81 -10.76 -9.20 8.98
CA ASP A 81 -9.69 -8.35 8.44
C ASP A 81 -9.55 -8.57 6.94
N GLN A 82 -9.20 -7.50 6.26
CA GLN A 82 -8.78 -7.57 4.88
C GLN A 82 -7.42 -6.87 4.77
N PHE A 83 -6.52 -7.46 4.00
CA PHE A 83 -5.25 -6.85 3.68
C PHE A 83 -5.24 -6.48 2.19
N PHE A 84 -4.73 -5.30 1.90
CA PHE A 84 -4.54 -4.84 0.53
C PHE A 84 -3.08 -4.51 0.29
N LEU A 85 -2.47 -5.20 -0.67
CA LEU A 85 -1.10 -4.95 -1.10
C LEU A 85 -1.16 -4.29 -2.48
N CYS A 86 -0.41 -3.22 -2.69
CA CYS A 86 -0.40 -2.56 -3.99
C CYS A 86 0.94 -1.90 -4.31
N SER A 87 1.19 -1.71 -5.61
CA SER A 87 2.25 -0.87 -6.12
C SER A 87 1.82 0.61 -6.10
N ASP A 88 2.79 1.49 -6.32
CA ASP A 88 2.60 2.94 -6.40
C ASP A 88 1.63 3.38 -7.49
N GLY A 89 1.55 2.67 -8.61
CA GLY A 89 0.57 2.92 -9.67
C GLY A 89 -0.90 2.81 -9.22
N VAL A 90 -1.17 2.26 -8.03
CA VAL A 90 -2.51 2.29 -7.43
C VAL A 90 -2.72 3.56 -6.62
N TYR A 91 -1.92 3.79 -5.58
CA TYR A 91 -2.15 4.89 -4.64
C TYR A 91 -1.76 6.27 -5.18
N ASN A 92 -1.07 6.33 -6.32
CA ASN A 92 -0.85 7.57 -7.05
C ASN A 92 -2.07 8.00 -7.88
N GLU A 93 -2.99 7.08 -8.20
CA GLU A 93 -4.18 7.35 -9.01
C GLU A 93 -5.46 7.42 -8.17
N ILE A 94 -5.55 6.65 -7.08
CA ILE A 94 -6.71 6.63 -6.19
C ILE A 94 -6.29 6.85 -4.74
N SER A 95 -7.04 7.65 -4.01
CA SER A 95 -6.77 7.98 -2.61
C SER A 95 -7.06 6.82 -1.66
N ASP A 96 -6.47 6.86 -0.45
CA ASP A 96 -6.75 5.88 0.61
C ASP A 96 -8.26 5.78 0.91
N GLN A 97 -9.00 6.89 0.86
CA GLN A 97 -10.45 6.89 1.06
C GLN A 97 -11.21 6.15 -0.05
N GLU A 98 -10.76 6.28 -1.30
CA GLU A 98 -11.37 5.56 -2.43
C GLU A 98 -11.04 4.07 -2.36
N ILE A 99 -9.80 3.71 -1.98
CA ILE A 99 -9.41 2.33 -1.72
C ILE A 99 -10.31 1.74 -0.61
N GLU A 100 -10.49 2.45 0.50
CA GLU A 100 -11.36 2.06 1.61
C GLU A 100 -12.79 1.80 1.13
N ASN A 101 -13.34 2.72 0.35
CA ASN A 101 -14.71 2.60 -0.17
C ASN A 101 -14.87 1.38 -1.06
N ILE A 102 -13.93 1.14 -1.99
CA ILE A 102 -13.99 -0.01 -2.91
C ILE A 102 -13.84 -1.34 -2.15
N ILE A 103 -12.90 -1.43 -1.21
CA ILE A 103 -12.67 -2.67 -0.46
C ILE A 103 -13.83 -3.00 0.48
N ASN A 104 -14.57 -2.01 0.95
CA ASN A 104 -15.74 -2.21 1.80
C ASN A 104 -17.06 -2.49 1.03
N MET A 105 -17.02 -2.53 -0.30
CA MET A 105 -18.22 -2.90 -1.09
C MET A 105 -18.64 -4.35 -0.77
N PRO A 106 -19.97 -4.64 -0.77
CA PRO A 106 -20.49 -5.98 -0.47
C PRO A 106 -20.34 -6.94 -1.67
N ASN A 107 -19.22 -6.89 -2.34
CA ASN A 107 -18.88 -7.65 -3.54
C ASN A 107 -17.77 -8.65 -3.23
N SER A 108 -17.56 -9.63 -4.11
CA SER A 108 -16.39 -10.52 -3.99
C SER A 108 -15.07 -9.76 -4.15
N ALA A 109 -13.98 -10.28 -3.57
CA ALA A 109 -12.65 -9.69 -3.74
C ALA A 109 -12.29 -9.47 -5.23
N LYS A 110 -12.70 -10.41 -6.10
CA LYS A 110 -12.52 -10.28 -7.55
C LYS A 110 -13.24 -9.07 -8.13
N GLU A 111 -14.50 -8.86 -7.80
CA GLU A 111 -15.29 -7.72 -8.31
C GLU A 111 -14.72 -6.39 -7.80
N ARG A 112 -14.30 -6.34 -6.55
CA ARG A 112 -13.63 -5.15 -5.98
C ARG A 112 -12.31 -4.84 -6.69
N CYS A 113 -11.51 -5.87 -7.01
CA CYS A 113 -10.31 -5.69 -7.84
C CYS A 113 -10.65 -5.17 -9.24
N LEU A 114 -11.73 -5.66 -9.86
CA LEU A 114 -12.19 -5.16 -11.17
C LEU A 114 -12.66 -3.71 -11.10
N THR A 115 -13.45 -3.34 -10.09
CA THR A 115 -13.86 -1.96 -9.85
C THR A 115 -12.66 -1.03 -9.69
N MET A 116 -11.66 -1.44 -8.89
CA MET A 116 -10.44 -0.68 -8.70
C MET A 116 -9.66 -0.51 -10.01
N ASN A 117 -9.56 -1.58 -10.80
CA ASN A 117 -8.91 -1.54 -12.11
C ASN A 117 -9.62 -0.58 -13.07
N GLU A 118 -10.94 -0.61 -13.14
CA GLU A 118 -11.74 0.29 -13.99
C GLU A 118 -11.54 1.75 -13.56
N GLU A 119 -11.55 2.03 -12.27
CA GLU A 119 -11.35 3.36 -11.73
C GLU A 119 -9.97 3.92 -12.09
N ILE A 120 -8.90 3.13 -11.92
CA ILE A 120 -7.53 3.53 -12.25
C ILE A 120 -7.38 3.77 -13.76
N ILE A 121 -7.90 2.86 -14.60
CA ILE A 121 -7.83 3.01 -16.06
C ILE A 121 -8.60 4.25 -16.53
N SER A 122 -9.75 4.56 -15.93
CA SER A 122 -10.55 5.74 -16.28
C SER A 122 -9.81 7.05 -16.09
N ARG A 123 -8.80 7.09 -15.20
CA ARG A 123 -7.93 8.25 -14.91
C ARG A 123 -6.70 8.32 -15.80
N ALA A 124 -6.62 7.50 -16.86
CA ALA A 124 -5.48 7.40 -17.75
C ALA A 124 -4.18 7.05 -17.00
N ALA A 125 -4.23 5.91 -16.28
CA ALA A 125 -3.12 5.38 -15.48
C ALA A 125 -1.75 5.63 -16.13
N ARG A 126 -0.87 6.29 -15.38
CA ARG A 126 0.44 6.75 -15.88
C ARG A 126 1.54 5.72 -15.70
N ASP A 127 1.26 4.65 -14.93
CA ASP A 127 2.20 3.59 -14.62
C ASP A 127 1.52 2.22 -14.59
N ASN A 128 2.35 1.17 -14.55
CA ASN A 128 1.88 -0.17 -14.26
C ASN A 128 1.35 -0.24 -12.83
N PHE A 129 0.23 -0.90 -12.63
CA PHE A 129 -0.34 -1.05 -11.30
C PHE A 129 -0.68 -2.50 -10.99
N THR A 130 -0.50 -2.86 -9.73
CA THR A 130 -0.81 -4.19 -9.21
C THR A 130 -1.48 -4.04 -7.85
N GLY A 131 -2.55 -4.82 -7.63
CA GLY A 131 -3.24 -4.87 -6.34
C GLY A 131 -3.64 -6.29 -5.99
N ILE A 132 -3.53 -6.65 -4.72
CA ILE A 132 -3.93 -7.95 -4.17
C ILE A 132 -4.77 -7.72 -2.93
N ILE A 133 -6.00 -8.24 -2.91
CA ILE A 133 -6.87 -8.28 -1.73
C ILE A 133 -6.76 -9.67 -1.10
N VAL A 134 -6.50 -9.70 0.22
CA VAL A 134 -6.48 -10.93 1.03
C VAL A 134 -7.54 -10.80 2.12
N GLU A 135 -8.47 -11.75 2.19
CA GLU A 135 -9.53 -11.82 3.20
C GLU A 135 -9.17 -12.87 4.26
N VAL A 136 -9.44 -12.56 5.55
CA VAL A 136 -9.16 -13.43 6.71
C VAL A 136 -10.45 -14.02 7.25
#